data_836a0fc067db55eea9d6cfa32c5d368b
#
_entry.id   836a0fc067db55eea9d6cfa32c5d368b
#
_cell.length_a   1.000
_cell.length_b   1.000
_cell.length_c   1.000
_cell.angle_alpha   90.00
_cell.angle_beta   90.00
_cell.angle_gamma   90.00
#
_symmetry.space_group_name_H-M   'P 1'
#
loop_
_entity.id
_entity.type
_entity.pdbx_description
1 polymer ?
#
loop_
_entity_poly.entity_id
_entity_poly.type
_entity_poly.pdbx_seq_one_letter_code
_entity_poly.pdbx_strand_id
1 'polypeptide(L)'
;MEKYLLLFRNSTVSEEAYQAMSPEEMQANLDLWNQWIGGIAAQGKLVGGEALKNSGKVINGSKQVVTDGPYVESKELVSGFLMVQVDNQEEAIALSAGCPIYDIEGSVEVRPIMLTNQ
;
A
#
# COMPACT_ATOMS: atom_id res chain seq x y z
N MET A 1 10.82 -18.44 5.92
CA MET A 1 10.09 -17.14 5.95
C MET A 1 9.07 -17.07 4.84
N GLU A 2 7.94 -16.49 5.12
CA GLU A 2 6.87 -16.33 4.16
C GLU A 2 6.79 -14.89 3.69
N LYS A 3 6.30 -14.70 2.47
CA LYS A 3 6.14 -13.37 1.90
C LYS A 3 4.70 -12.92 2.00
N TYR A 4 4.51 -11.66 2.33
CA TYR A 4 3.21 -11.02 2.43
C TYR A 4 3.22 -9.71 1.68
N LEU A 5 2.10 -9.41 1.04
CA LEU A 5 1.88 -8.14 0.37
C LEU A 5 1.03 -7.26 1.27
N LEU A 6 1.51 -6.07 1.53
CA LEU A 6 0.75 -5.04 2.25
C LEU A 6 0.22 -4.06 1.22
N LEU A 7 -1.08 -4.08 0.98
CA LEU A 7 -1.73 -3.20 0.03
C LEU A 7 -2.28 -1.98 0.75
N PHE A 8 -1.87 -0.80 0.33
CA PHE A 8 -2.34 0.46 0.91
C PHE A 8 -3.54 0.96 0.14
N ARG A 9 -4.64 1.21 0.86
CA ARG A 9 -5.87 1.68 0.26
C ARG A 9 -6.26 3.03 0.83
N ASN A 10 -6.45 3.99 -0.05
CA ASN A 10 -6.95 5.31 0.30
C ASN A 10 -8.46 5.34 0.11
N SER A 11 -9.15 5.95 1.06
CA SER A 11 -10.57 6.25 0.95
C SER A 11 -10.75 7.63 0.33
N THR A 12 -12.00 8.04 0.10
CA THR A 12 -12.31 9.42 -0.32
C THR A 12 -11.80 10.43 0.70
N VAL A 13 -11.94 10.10 2.00
CA VAL A 13 -11.44 10.94 3.09
C VAL A 13 -9.92 11.07 3.02
N SER A 14 -9.22 9.99 2.73
CA SER A 14 -7.76 9.99 2.57
C SER A 14 -7.32 10.91 1.45
N GLU A 15 -7.98 10.84 0.31
CA GLU A 15 -7.64 11.67 -0.84
C GLU A 15 -7.85 13.15 -0.54
N GLU A 16 -8.95 13.48 0.11
CA GLU A 16 -9.24 14.86 0.52
C GLU A 16 -8.19 15.36 1.50
N ALA A 17 -7.78 14.52 2.45
CA ALA A 17 -6.76 14.86 3.42
C ALA A 17 -5.41 15.15 2.74
N TYR A 18 -5.03 14.35 1.77
CA TYR A 18 -3.80 14.57 1.02
C TYR A 18 -3.84 15.88 0.25
N GLN A 19 -4.95 16.16 -0.43
CA GLN A 19 -5.09 17.38 -1.21
C GLN A 19 -5.07 18.64 -0.35
N ALA A 20 -5.49 18.52 0.91
CA ALA A 20 -5.52 19.63 1.85
C ALA A 20 -4.17 19.89 2.55
N MET A 21 -3.21 18.98 2.38
CA MET A 21 -1.91 19.13 3.05
C MET A 21 -1.09 20.28 2.48
N SER A 22 -0.48 21.05 3.38
CA SER A 22 0.55 22.01 3.00
C SER A 22 1.83 21.29 2.58
N PRO A 23 2.78 21.97 1.90
CA PRO A 23 4.07 21.35 1.57
C PRO A 23 4.81 20.82 2.81
N GLU A 24 4.73 21.52 3.94
CA GLU A 24 5.36 21.07 5.18
C GLU A 24 4.69 19.82 5.73
N GLU A 25 3.36 19.76 5.67
CA GLU A 25 2.60 18.59 6.11
C GLU A 25 2.89 17.38 5.22
N MET A 26 2.99 17.60 3.91
CA MET A 26 3.38 16.55 2.96
C MET A 26 4.76 15.99 3.26
N GLN A 27 5.72 16.87 3.56
CA GLN A 27 7.08 16.44 3.89
C GLN A 27 7.10 15.66 5.21
N ALA A 28 6.37 16.12 6.21
CA ALA A 28 6.27 15.43 7.50
C ALA A 28 5.65 14.03 7.32
N ASN A 29 4.62 13.90 6.48
CA ASN A 29 4.00 12.63 6.17
C ASN A 29 4.98 11.69 5.47
N LEU A 30 5.71 12.19 4.49
CA LEU A 30 6.73 11.41 3.78
C LEU A 30 7.82 10.92 4.74
N ASP A 31 8.23 11.76 5.70
CA ASP A 31 9.23 11.39 6.70
C ASP A 31 8.72 10.24 7.58
N LEU A 32 7.45 10.25 7.96
CA LEU A 32 6.84 9.16 8.73
C LEU A 32 6.84 7.86 7.94
N TRP A 33 6.49 7.90 6.65
CA TRP A 33 6.54 6.72 5.79
C TRP A 33 7.96 6.18 5.67
N ASN A 34 8.93 7.05 5.47
CA ASN A 34 10.33 6.65 5.35
C ASN A 34 10.85 6.04 6.65
N GLN A 35 10.45 6.56 7.80
CA GLN A 35 10.82 5.98 9.10
C GLN A 35 10.22 4.60 9.28
N TRP A 36 8.95 4.42 8.94
CA TRP A 36 8.28 3.13 9.08
C TRP A 36 8.90 2.08 8.16
N ILE A 37 9.07 2.41 6.88
CA ILE A 37 9.68 1.51 5.89
C ILE A 37 11.12 1.21 6.28
N GLY A 38 11.87 2.23 6.71
CA GLY A 38 13.25 2.07 7.15
C GLY A 38 13.39 1.13 8.35
N GLY A 39 12.43 1.17 9.26
CA GLY A 39 12.39 0.25 10.40
C GLY A 39 12.18 -1.20 9.98
N ILE A 40 11.35 -1.43 8.99
CA ILE A 40 11.15 -2.78 8.42
C ILE A 40 12.43 -3.24 7.71
N ALA A 41 13.04 -2.36 6.92
CA ALA A 41 14.29 -2.67 6.23
C ALA A 41 15.42 -2.99 7.21
N ALA A 42 15.51 -2.26 8.31
CA ALA A 42 16.52 -2.47 9.33
C ALA A 42 16.41 -3.85 9.99
N GLN A 43 15.22 -4.43 10.02
CA GLN A 43 14.99 -5.78 10.54
C GLN A 43 15.26 -6.88 9.50
N GLY A 44 15.63 -6.49 8.28
CA GLY A 44 15.87 -7.44 7.20
C GLY A 44 14.59 -8.06 6.62
N LYS A 45 13.44 -7.43 6.85
CA LYS A 45 12.13 -7.98 6.48
C LYS A 45 11.54 -7.36 5.21
N LEU A 46 12.11 -6.28 4.71
CA LEU A 46 11.62 -5.61 3.52
C LEU A 46 12.13 -6.30 2.25
N VAL A 47 11.22 -6.68 1.37
CA VAL A 47 11.57 -7.21 0.05
C VAL A 47 11.51 -6.12 -1.01
N GLY A 48 10.49 -5.27 -0.96
CA GLY A 48 10.35 -4.16 -1.90
C GLY A 48 9.00 -3.48 -1.75
N GLY A 49 8.75 -2.50 -2.58
CA GLY A 49 7.47 -1.80 -2.59
C GLY A 49 7.54 -0.55 -3.44
N GLU A 50 6.37 -0.03 -3.77
CA GLU A 50 6.25 1.17 -4.60
C GLU A 50 4.94 1.91 -4.29
N ALA A 51 4.99 3.22 -4.42
CA ALA A 51 3.78 4.05 -4.45
C ALA A 51 3.25 4.10 -5.88
N LEU A 52 1.93 4.21 -6.03
CA LEU A 52 1.27 4.22 -7.32
C LEU A 52 0.65 5.58 -7.60
N LYS A 53 0.70 5.99 -8.87
CA LYS A 53 -0.02 7.18 -9.31
C LYS A 53 -1.51 6.88 -9.42
N ASN A 54 -2.33 7.92 -9.38
CA ASN A 54 -3.78 7.82 -9.50
C ASN A 54 -4.26 7.78 -10.96
N SER A 55 -3.44 7.26 -11.84
CA SER A 55 -3.76 7.15 -13.26
C SER A 55 -3.45 5.76 -13.76
N GLY A 56 -4.15 5.33 -14.77
CA GLY A 56 -3.92 4.02 -15.36
C GLY A 56 -5.05 3.60 -16.25
N LYS A 57 -4.99 2.35 -16.69
CA LYS A 57 -6.00 1.76 -17.56
C LYS A 57 -6.40 0.40 -17.01
N VAL A 58 -7.65 0.05 -17.25
CA VAL A 58 -8.17 -1.27 -16.91
C VAL A 58 -8.53 -1.97 -18.21
N ILE A 59 -8.11 -3.21 -18.36
CA ILE A 59 -8.40 -4.04 -19.53
C ILE A 59 -9.31 -5.16 -19.05
N ASN A 60 -10.52 -5.21 -19.59
CA ASN A 60 -11.59 -6.08 -19.09
C ASN A 60 -11.96 -7.19 -20.06
N GLY A 61 -12.10 -8.38 -19.54
CA GLY A 61 -12.73 -9.51 -20.16
C GLY A 61 -11.98 -10.11 -21.33
N SER A 62 -12.60 -11.12 -21.96
CA SER A 62 -12.01 -11.84 -23.08
C SER A 62 -11.87 -10.97 -24.33
N LYS A 63 -12.69 -9.91 -24.42
CA LYS A 63 -12.61 -8.95 -25.53
C LYS A 63 -11.59 -7.85 -25.27
N GLN A 64 -10.96 -7.84 -24.11
CA GLN A 64 -9.92 -6.89 -23.74
C GLN A 64 -10.33 -5.44 -23.93
N VAL A 65 -11.51 -5.10 -23.41
CA VAL A 65 -12.02 -3.73 -23.46
C VAL A 65 -11.21 -2.86 -22.52
N VAL A 66 -10.58 -1.82 -23.04
CA VAL A 66 -9.75 -0.90 -22.28
C VAL A 66 -10.59 0.28 -21.80
N THR A 67 -10.56 0.52 -20.49
CA THR A 67 -11.24 1.67 -19.88
C THR A 67 -10.25 2.46 -19.06
N ASP A 68 -10.63 3.71 -18.73
CA ASP A 68 -9.79 4.51 -17.84
C ASP A 68 -9.76 3.90 -16.45
N GLY A 69 -8.60 3.95 -15.84
CA GLY A 69 -8.37 3.47 -14.49
C GLY A 69 -7.76 4.55 -13.63
N PRO A 70 -7.43 4.23 -12.39
CA PRO A 70 -7.48 2.89 -11.80
C PRO A 70 -8.90 2.41 -11.55
N TYR A 71 -9.02 1.10 -11.36
CA TYR A 71 -10.30 0.47 -11.00
C TYR A 71 -10.63 0.88 -9.56
N VAL A 72 -11.74 1.58 -9.40
CA VAL A 72 -12.20 2.04 -8.09
C VAL A 72 -13.48 1.32 -7.75
N GLU A 73 -13.40 0.42 -6.79
CA GLU A 73 -14.55 -0.28 -6.26
C GLU A 73 -14.71 0.14 -4.80
N SER A 74 -15.94 0.36 -4.36
CA SER A 74 -16.23 0.72 -2.97
C SER A 74 -15.55 2.01 -2.52
N LYS A 75 -15.19 2.89 -3.43
CA LYS A 75 -14.56 4.19 -3.14
C LYS A 75 -13.20 4.07 -2.46
N GLU A 76 -12.55 2.93 -2.60
CA GLU A 76 -11.19 2.72 -2.10
C GLU A 76 -10.24 2.53 -3.26
N LEU A 77 -9.09 3.19 -3.17
CA LEU A 77 -8.09 3.20 -4.22
C LEU A 77 -6.79 2.62 -3.67
N VAL A 78 -6.23 1.64 -4.37
CA VAL A 78 -4.90 1.12 -4.01
C VAL A 78 -3.87 2.16 -4.39
N SER A 79 -3.17 2.68 -3.38
CA SER A 79 -2.19 3.77 -3.57
C SER A 79 -0.75 3.28 -3.54
N GLY A 80 -0.51 2.01 -3.21
CA GLY A 80 0.83 1.46 -3.18
C GLY A 80 0.85 0.10 -2.50
N PHE A 81 2.06 -0.43 -2.39
CA PHE A 81 2.25 -1.72 -1.73
C PHE A 81 3.66 -1.84 -1.14
N LEU A 82 3.79 -2.69 -0.13
CA LEU A 82 5.07 -3.23 0.32
C LEU A 82 5.00 -4.74 0.28
N MET A 83 6.13 -5.35 -0.05
CA MET A 83 6.31 -6.79 0.08
C MET A 83 7.28 -7.03 1.23
N VAL A 84 6.88 -7.85 2.19
CA VAL A 84 7.70 -8.17 3.35
C VAL A 84 7.88 -9.67 3.45
N GLN A 85 8.96 -10.11 4.12
CA GLN A 85 9.12 -11.52 4.45
C GLN A 85 9.25 -11.66 5.96
N VAL A 86 8.38 -12.49 6.50
CA VAL A 86 8.18 -12.68 7.94
C VAL A 86 7.86 -14.14 8.20
N ASP A 87 7.76 -14.52 9.48
CA ASP A 87 7.54 -15.91 9.84
C ASP A 87 6.08 -16.34 9.67
N ASN A 88 5.14 -15.42 9.87
CA ASN A 88 3.71 -15.72 9.82
C ASN A 88 2.89 -14.46 9.60
N GLN A 89 1.59 -14.64 9.42
CA GLN A 89 0.68 -13.53 9.15
C GLN A 89 0.55 -12.58 10.33
N GLU A 90 0.60 -13.08 11.55
CA GLU A 90 0.53 -12.23 12.74
C GLU A 90 1.67 -11.24 12.79
N GLU A 91 2.87 -11.66 12.36
CA GLU A 91 4.01 -10.76 12.28
C GLU A 91 3.81 -9.69 11.20
N ALA A 92 3.23 -10.06 10.05
CA ALA A 92 2.91 -9.09 8.99
C ALA A 92 1.89 -8.07 9.48
N ILE A 93 0.88 -8.50 10.21
CA ILE A 93 -0.12 -7.62 10.80
C ILE A 93 0.55 -6.67 11.82
N ALA A 94 1.43 -7.19 12.65
CA ALA A 94 2.15 -6.37 13.62
C ALA A 94 3.00 -5.29 12.95
N LEU A 95 3.68 -5.62 11.85
CA LEU A 95 4.41 -4.62 11.07
C LEU A 95 3.48 -3.56 10.48
N SER A 96 2.32 -3.97 10.00
CA SER A 96 1.34 -3.06 9.39
C SER A 96 0.78 -2.05 10.38
N ALA A 97 0.74 -2.40 11.66
CA ALA A 97 0.14 -1.53 12.68
C ALA A 97 0.83 -0.17 12.80
N GLY A 98 2.09 -0.07 12.40
CA GLY A 98 2.84 1.19 12.47
C GLY A 98 2.71 2.07 11.23
N CYS A 99 1.91 1.66 10.25
CA CYS A 99 1.81 2.40 8.99
C CYS A 99 1.14 3.76 9.16
N PRO A 100 1.73 4.84 8.60
CA PRO A 100 1.13 6.17 8.69
C PRO A 100 -0.19 6.35 7.97
N ILE A 101 -0.61 5.38 7.14
CA ILE A 101 -1.85 5.50 6.35
C ILE A 101 -3.09 5.62 7.24
N TYR A 102 -3.03 5.13 8.47
CA TYR A 102 -4.16 5.22 9.39
C TYR A 102 -4.45 6.65 9.84
N ASP A 103 -3.43 7.50 9.79
CA ASP A 103 -3.57 8.92 10.17
C ASP A 103 -4.46 9.68 9.20
N ILE A 104 -4.66 9.17 7.99
CA ILE A 104 -5.50 9.77 6.97
C ILE A 104 -6.71 8.88 6.63
N GLU A 105 -7.10 8.02 7.56
CA GLU A 105 -8.26 7.14 7.42
C GLU A 105 -8.12 6.13 6.28
N GLY A 106 -6.90 5.74 5.95
CA GLY A 106 -6.63 4.67 5.00
C GLY A 106 -6.59 3.31 5.67
N SER A 107 -6.36 2.29 4.89
CA SER A 107 -6.29 0.92 5.38
C SER A 107 -5.14 0.15 4.74
N VAL A 108 -4.76 -0.95 5.38
CA VAL A 108 -3.77 -1.88 4.86
C VAL A 108 -4.43 -3.26 4.75
N GLU A 109 -4.37 -3.82 3.56
CA GLU A 109 -4.80 -5.20 3.35
C GLU A 109 -3.57 -6.09 3.35
N VAL A 110 -3.53 -7.08 4.22
CA VAL A 110 -2.41 -8.01 4.34
C VAL A 110 -2.76 -9.27 3.57
N ARG A 111 -2.00 -9.58 2.53
CA ARG A 111 -2.25 -10.74 1.68
C ARG A 111 -1.05 -11.68 1.66
N PRO A 112 -1.22 -12.94 2.07
CA PRO A 112 -0.15 -13.91 1.89
C PRO A 112 0.12 -14.12 0.40
N ILE A 113 1.39 -14.21 0.06
CA ILE A 113 1.79 -14.44 -1.33
C ILE A 113 1.89 -15.95 -1.52
N MET A 114 1.23 -16.43 -2.56
CA MET A 114 1.24 -17.84 -2.89
C MET A 114 2.63 -18.25 -3.36
N LEU A 115 3.17 -19.30 -2.76
CA LEU A 115 4.40 -19.89 -3.25
C LEU A 115 4.08 -20.62 -4.56
N THR A 116 4.78 -20.22 -5.60
CA THR A 116 4.66 -20.92 -6.88
C THR A 116 5.86 -21.83 -7.03
N ASN A 117 5.62 -23.05 -7.47
CA ASN A 117 6.69 -23.96 -7.80
C ASN A 117 7.34 -23.53 -9.10
N GLN A 118 8.61 -23.36 -9.04
CA GLN A 118 9.39 -23.03 -10.22
C GLN A 118 10.16 -24.22 -10.72
#